data_ff8c923ab911f2cbe61b1b239eae5914
#
_entry.id   ff8c923ab911f2cbe61b1b239eae5914
#
_cell.length_a   1.000
_cell.length_b   1.000
_cell.length_c   1.000
_cell.angle_alpha   90.00
_cell.angle_beta   90.00
_cell.angle_gamma   90.00
#
_symmetry.space_group_name_H-M   'P 1'
#
loop_
_entity.id
_entity.type
_entity.pdbx_description
1 polymer ?
#
loop_
_entity_poly.entity_id
_entity_poly.type
_entity_poly.pdbx_seq_one_letter_code
_entity_poly.pdbx_strand_id
1 'polypeptide(L)'
;MEDMNADQVAALRALLAPTGWLERTRSFARALRDYSRTPQGLLVVGTPTDEPWHMAAHLADESRLAEIPELEPTLVRWAPPAGAPAHLRVGIDRLRAATREETLLV
;
A
#
# COMPACT_ATOMS: atom_id res chain seq x y z
N MET A 1 -3.39 15.85 -12.92
CA MET A 1 -2.78 14.59 -13.43
C MET A 1 -3.62 14.10 -14.59
N GLU A 2 -2.96 13.83 -15.71
CA GLU A 2 -3.66 13.30 -16.88
C GLU A 2 -4.00 11.83 -16.65
N ASP A 3 -5.24 11.48 -16.94
CA ASP A 3 -5.66 10.08 -16.89
C ASP A 3 -5.08 9.34 -18.08
N MET A 4 -4.55 8.14 -17.84
CA MET A 4 -4.07 7.26 -18.90
C MET A 4 -5.28 6.70 -19.66
N ASN A 5 -5.28 6.83 -20.99
CA ASN A 5 -6.28 6.19 -21.81
C ASN A 5 -5.94 4.72 -22.10
N ALA A 6 -6.89 3.98 -22.66
CA ALA A 6 -6.71 2.54 -22.93
C ALA A 6 -5.52 2.24 -23.87
N ASP A 7 -5.25 3.12 -24.83
CA ASP A 7 -4.14 2.93 -25.76
C ASP A 7 -2.79 3.11 -25.06
N GLN A 8 -2.68 4.07 -24.15
CA GLN A 8 -1.47 4.27 -23.35
C GLN A 8 -1.22 3.09 -22.43
N VAL A 9 -2.26 2.56 -21.80
CA VAL A 9 -2.16 1.38 -20.92
C VAL A 9 -1.69 0.16 -21.74
N ALA A 10 -2.29 -0.06 -22.92
CA ALA A 10 -1.90 -1.17 -23.78
C ALA A 10 -0.46 -1.06 -24.26
N ALA A 11 -0.02 0.16 -24.63
CA ALA A 11 1.36 0.41 -25.05
C ALA A 11 2.34 0.15 -23.91
N LEU A 12 2.04 0.61 -22.70
CA LEU A 12 2.87 0.38 -21.53
C LEU A 12 2.97 -1.11 -21.19
N ARG A 13 1.85 -1.82 -21.25
CA ARG A 13 1.82 -3.27 -21.02
C ARG A 13 2.70 -4.00 -22.03
N ALA A 14 2.61 -3.66 -23.30
CA ALA A 14 3.43 -4.26 -24.35
C ALA A 14 4.92 -3.99 -24.14
N LEU A 15 5.26 -2.78 -23.68
CA LEU A 15 6.64 -2.41 -23.37
C LEU A 15 7.20 -3.19 -22.18
N LEU A 16 6.40 -3.39 -21.14
CA LEU A 16 6.83 -4.01 -19.89
C LEU A 16 6.78 -5.55 -19.93
N ALA A 17 5.96 -6.14 -20.81
CA ALA A 17 5.76 -7.59 -20.87
C ALA A 17 7.07 -8.41 -20.94
N PRO A 18 8.05 -8.07 -21.81
CA PRO A 18 9.29 -8.85 -21.88
C PRO A 18 10.25 -8.61 -20.71
N THR A 19 9.98 -7.65 -19.83
CA THR A 19 10.89 -7.30 -18.73
C THR A 19 10.64 -8.07 -17.44
N GLY A 20 9.56 -8.82 -17.35
CA GLY A 20 9.14 -9.49 -16.12
C GLY A 20 8.42 -8.60 -15.11
N TRP A 21 8.26 -7.31 -15.38
CA TRP A 21 7.58 -6.39 -14.47
C TRP A 21 6.10 -6.73 -14.27
N LEU A 22 5.41 -7.20 -15.33
CA LEU A 22 4.01 -7.61 -15.21
C LEU A 22 3.86 -8.79 -14.26
N GLU A 23 4.74 -9.79 -14.35
CA GLU A 23 4.71 -10.93 -13.44
C GLU A 23 4.98 -10.53 -11.99
N ARG A 24 5.94 -9.63 -11.78
CA ARG A 24 6.23 -9.09 -10.44
C ARG A 24 5.05 -8.34 -9.88
N THR A 25 4.40 -7.50 -10.69
CA THR A 25 3.22 -6.73 -10.28
C THR A 25 2.07 -7.67 -9.93
N ARG A 26 1.82 -8.70 -10.72
CA ARG A 26 0.78 -9.70 -10.43
C ARG A 26 1.08 -10.49 -9.17
N SER A 27 2.33 -10.89 -8.98
CA SER A 27 2.76 -11.59 -7.76
C SER A 27 2.58 -10.73 -6.53
N PHE A 28 2.93 -9.46 -6.63
CA PHE A 28 2.76 -8.49 -5.53
C PHE A 28 1.28 -8.31 -5.20
N ALA A 29 0.42 -8.14 -6.21
CA ALA A 29 -1.02 -7.98 -6.01
C ALA A 29 -1.64 -9.22 -5.37
N ARG A 30 -1.23 -10.42 -5.80
CA ARG A 30 -1.67 -11.67 -5.18
C ARG A 30 -1.23 -11.77 -3.73
N ALA A 31 0.02 -11.41 -3.45
CA ALA A 31 0.54 -11.43 -2.08
C ALA A 31 -0.24 -10.48 -1.17
N LEU A 32 -0.52 -9.26 -1.63
CA LEU A 32 -1.35 -8.32 -0.87
C LEU A 32 -2.72 -8.91 -0.56
N ARG A 33 -3.36 -9.53 -1.55
CA ARG A 33 -4.67 -10.15 -1.38
C ARG A 33 -4.63 -11.33 -0.43
N ASP A 34 -3.63 -12.20 -0.58
CA ASP A 34 -3.56 -13.45 0.18
C ASP A 34 -3.12 -13.23 1.63
N TYR A 35 -2.29 -12.23 1.88
CA TYR A 35 -1.74 -11.98 3.21
C TYR A 35 -2.41 -10.84 3.97
N SER A 36 -3.25 -10.04 3.32
CA SER A 36 -4.03 -9.00 4.01
C SER A 36 -5.29 -9.64 4.61
N ARG A 37 -5.29 -9.85 5.93
CA ARG A 37 -6.30 -10.67 6.60
C ARG A 37 -7.29 -9.87 7.43
N THR A 38 -6.87 -8.71 7.94
CA THR A 38 -7.71 -7.88 8.80
C THR A 38 -7.68 -6.44 8.33
N PRO A 39 -8.81 -5.70 8.45
CA PRO A 39 -8.80 -4.26 8.17
C PRO A 39 -7.73 -3.57 9.01
N GLN A 40 -6.97 -2.67 8.39
CA GLN A 40 -5.86 -1.94 9.01
C GLN A 40 -4.68 -2.82 9.46
N GLY A 41 -4.71 -4.10 9.11
CA GLY A 41 -3.62 -5.02 9.40
C GLY A 41 -2.51 -5.00 8.35
N LEU A 42 -2.69 -4.26 7.25
CA LEU A 42 -1.62 -4.01 6.28
C LEU A 42 -0.86 -2.76 6.71
N LEU A 43 0.33 -2.96 7.25
CA LEU A 43 1.17 -1.87 7.76
C LEU A 43 2.09 -1.39 6.66
N VAL A 44 1.84 -0.19 6.15
CA VAL A 44 2.68 0.46 5.12
C VAL A 44 3.67 1.35 5.85
N VAL A 45 4.94 0.98 5.80
CA VAL A 45 5.97 1.52 6.70
C VAL A 45 6.84 2.54 5.97
N GLY A 46 6.93 3.73 6.56
CA GLY A 46 7.79 4.80 6.08
C GLY A 46 9.23 4.65 6.53
N THR A 47 10.12 5.31 5.81
CA THR A 47 11.54 5.43 6.15
C THR A 47 11.84 6.88 6.58
N PRO A 48 13.06 7.16 7.08
CA PRO A 48 13.41 8.55 7.42
C PRO A 48 13.33 9.53 6.25
N THR A 49 13.48 9.03 5.02
CA THR A 49 13.56 9.87 3.82
C THR A 49 12.35 9.75 2.91
N ASP A 50 11.48 8.78 3.14
CA ASP A 50 10.35 8.53 2.26
C ASP A 50 9.16 7.98 3.04
N GLU A 51 8.03 8.67 2.92
CA GLU A 51 6.78 8.24 3.54
C GLU A 51 5.79 7.80 2.44
N PRO A 52 5.37 6.53 2.42
CA PRO A 52 4.51 5.99 1.35
C PRO A 52 3.02 6.31 1.58
N TRP A 53 2.70 7.50 2.00
CA TRP A 53 1.32 7.88 2.30
C TRP A 53 0.45 8.03 1.05
N HIS A 54 1.06 8.32 -0.10
CA HIS A 54 0.34 8.33 -1.36
C HIS A 54 -0.14 6.90 -1.71
N MET A 55 0.73 5.92 -1.58
CA MET A 55 0.36 4.50 -1.76
C MET A 55 -0.70 4.08 -0.74
N ALA A 56 -0.54 4.49 0.51
CA ALA A 56 -1.53 4.18 1.56
C ALA A 56 -2.89 4.75 1.23
N ALA A 57 -2.95 5.98 0.71
CA ALA A 57 -4.20 6.60 0.28
C ALA A 57 -4.86 5.84 -0.87
N HIS A 58 -4.07 5.41 -1.85
CA HIS A 58 -4.59 4.60 -2.96
C HIS A 58 -5.12 3.26 -2.49
N LEU A 59 -4.41 2.58 -1.59
CA LEU A 59 -4.88 1.30 -1.03
C LEU A 59 -6.17 1.48 -0.23
N ALA A 60 -6.30 2.57 0.51
CA ALA A 60 -7.53 2.89 1.23
C ALA A 60 -8.70 3.10 0.27
N ASP A 61 -8.47 3.82 -0.83
CA ASP A 61 -9.49 4.03 -1.85
C ASP A 61 -9.89 2.73 -2.54
N GLU A 62 -8.91 1.90 -2.90
CA GLU A 62 -9.17 0.61 -3.52
C GLU A 62 -9.92 -0.34 -2.59
N SER A 63 -9.58 -0.36 -1.32
CA SER A 63 -10.29 -1.20 -0.34
C SER A 63 -11.76 -0.85 -0.27
N ARG A 64 -12.06 0.43 -0.36
CA ARG A 64 -13.42 0.96 -0.32
C ARG A 64 -14.18 0.70 -1.61
N LEU A 65 -13.55 0.98 -2.78
CA LEU A 65 -14.17 0.82 -4.08
C LEU A 65 -14.38 -0.64 -4.46
N ALA A 66 -13.43 -1.51 -4.11
CA ALA A 66 -13.52 -2.94 -4.39
C ALA A 66 -14.26 -3.72 -3.30
N GLU A 67 -14.66 -3.06 -2.22
CA GLU A 67 -15.31 -3.70 -1.07
C GLU A 67 -14.44 -4.82 -0.47
N ILE A 68 -13.14 -4.56 -0.35
CA ILE A 68 -12.17 -5.46 0.28
C ILE A 68 -11.57 -4.74 1.49
N PRO A 69 -12.26 -4.73 2.65
CA PRO A 69 -11.80 -3.98 3.82
C PRO A 69 -10.44 -4.44 4.35
N GLU A 70 -10.03 -5.67 4.05
CA GLU A 70 -8.73 -6.21 4.45
C GLU A 70 -7.56 -5.48 3.79
N LEU A 71 -7.79 -4.75 2.69
CA LEU A 71 -6.78 -3.94 2.03
C LEU A 71 -6.62 -2.55 2.62
N GLU A 72 -7.49 -2.15 3.56
CA GLU A 72 -7.35 -0.86 4.22
C GLU A 72 -6.05 -0.83 5.02
N PRO A 73 -5.11 0.08 4.68
CA PRO A 73 -3.79 0.08 5.30
C PRO A 73 -3.76 0.91 6.57
N THR A 74 -2.75 0.65 7.39
CA THR A 74 -2.30 1.56 8.42
C THR A 74 -0.98 2.16 7.95
N LEU A 75 -0.90 3.47 7.82
CA LEU A 75 0.36 4.15 7.52
C LEU A 75 1.19 4.27 8.80
N VAL A 76 2.36 3.65 8.80
CA VAL A 76 3.31 3.75 9.91
C VAL A 76 4.39 4.74 9.52
N ARG A 77 4.42 5.89 10.17
CA ARG A 77 5.35 6.97 9.86
C ARG A 77 6.62 6.85 10.71
N TRP A 78 7.74 7.28 10.16
CA TRP A 78 9.01 7.23 10.88
C TRP A 78 9.00 8.13 12.12
N ALA A 79 8.61 9.39 11.94
CA ALA A 79 8.56 10.37 13.02
C ALA A 79 7.37 11.32 12.83
N PRO A 80 6.14 10.88 13.15
CA PRO A 80 4.97 11.73 12.95
C PRO A 80 5.00 12.94 13.87
N PRO A 81 4.59 14.14 13.38
CA PRO A 81 4.47 15.32 14.23
C PRO A 81 3.47 15.12 15.36
N ALA A 82 3.74 15.71 16.52
CA ALA A 82 2.88 15.56 17.71
C ALA A 82 1.45 16.07 17.49
N GLY A 83 1.25 17.06 16.63
CA GLY A 83 -0.07 17.60 16.32
C GLY A 83 -0.79 16.94 15.17
N ALA A 84 -0.26 15.83 14.61
CA ALA A 84 -0.88 15.16 13.48
C ALA A 84 -2.25 14.56 13.84
N PRO A 85 -3.20 14.49 12.88
CA PRO A 85 -4.44 13.73 13.08
C PRO A 85 -4.16 12.27 13.44
N ALA A 86 -5.12 11.62 14.11
CA ALA A 86 -4.94 10.27 14.63
C ALA A 86 -4.45 9.28 13.57
N HIS A 87 -5.02 9.31 12.35
CA HIS A 87 -4.64 8.40 11.27
C HIS A 87 -3.26 8.70 10.68
N LEU A 88 -2.68 9.87 10.96
CA LEU A 88 -1.34 10.27 10.52
C LEU A 88 -0.35 10.34 11.70
N ARG A 89 -0.75 9.79 12.85
CA ARG A 89 0.06 9.83 14.08
C ARG A 89 0.68 8.48 14.43
N VAL A 90 0.36 7.44 13.68
CA VAL A 90 0.90 6.11 13.94
C VAL A 90 2.39 6.10 13.60
N GLY A 91 3.22 5.86 14.60
CA GLY A 91 4.67 5.88 14.46
C GLY A 91 5.28 4.49 14.48
N ILE A 92 6.61 4.47 14.37
CA ILE A 92 7.40 3.24 14.27
C ILE A 92 7.19 2.29 15.47
N ASP A 93 6.79 2.81 16.61
CA ASP A 93 6.49 2.00 17.80
C ASP A 93 5.35 1.01 17.57
N ARG A 94 4.47 1.30 16.61
CA ARG A 94 3.39 0.39 16.21
C ARG A 94 3.92 -0.96 15.77
N LEU A 95 5.13 -1.03 15.24
CA LEU A 95 5.74 -2.27 14.78
C LEU A 95 6.03 -3.24 15.94
N ARG A 96 6.27 -2.72 17.14
CA ARG A 96 6.50 -3.55 18.32
C ARG A 96 5.23 -4.32 18.72
N ALA A 97 4.07 -3.76 18.42
CA ALA A 97 2.78 -4.38 18.72
C ALA A 97 2.23 -5.20 17.55
N ALA A 98 2.99 -5.33 16.46
CA ALA A 98 2.55 -6.08 15.30
C ALA A 98 2.34 -7.55 15.63
N THR A 99 1.28 -8.13 15.07
CA THR A 99 0.91 -9.53 15.30
C THR A 99 1.14 -10.36 14.04
N ARG A 100 0.99 -11.68 14.15
CA ARG A 100 1.10 -12.58 12.99
C ARG A 100 -0.01 -12.39 11.97
N GLU A 101 -1.11 -11.75 12.36
CA GLU A 101 -2.23 -11.45 11.46
C GLU A 101 -1.97 -10.22 10.61
N GLU A 102 -0.90 -9.50 10.86
CA GLU A 102 -0.56 -8.26 10.19
C GLU A 102 0.54 -8.48 9.16
N THR A 103 0.49 -7.67 8.09
CA THR A 103 1.44 -7.76 6.98
C THR A 103 2.22 -6.45 6.88
N LEU A 104 3.53 -6.55 6.73
CA LEU A 104 4.39 -5.37 6.56
C LEU A 104 4.69 -5.15 5.08
N LEU A 105 4.54 -3.91 4.66
CA LEU A 105 4.96 -3.43 3.36
C LEU A 105 5.94 -2.28 3.57
N VAL A 106 7.18 -2.49 3.19
CA VAL A 106 8.26 -1.52 3.39
C VAL A 106 8.76 -0.99 2.06
#